data_2b361d65c18fc8143203406119f11bbe
#
_entry.id   2b361d65c18fc8143203406119f11bbe
#
_cell.length_a   1.000
_cell.length_b   1.000
_cell.length_c   1.000
_cell.angle_alpha   90.00
_cell.angle_beta   90.00
_cell.angle_gamma   90.00
#
_symmetry.space_group_name_H-M   'P 1'
#
loop_
_entity.id
_entity.type
_entity.pdbx_description
1 polymer ?
#
loop_
_entity_poly.entity_id
_entity_poly.type
_entity_poly.pdbx_seq_one_letter_code
_entity_poly.pdbx_strand_id
1 'polypeptide(L)'
;QAVPEFLKKVGDRPLYKEEGKDAYYMTVDGEYAVVPIAEGAWMLADIKRGNEPVASNKGASIWDLGDGVACLEIHTKMNSIDQDVVAMLQEAGKIDKKGFKALVIGNDSDNFSVGANVGLALFAANAAMWPVIENSISEGQNALMKLKYAPFPVLAAPAGMALGGGCEIVLAAAAVQAHAESYMGLVEVGVGVIPGFGGCKELVIRAMMNKKRPGGAMPALSGVFEAISTAKAA
;
A
#
# COMPACT_ATOMS: atom_id res chain seq x y z
N GLN A 1 -13.10 41.89 -14.03
CA GLN A 1 -13.70 40.88 -14.94
C GLN A 1 -15.11 40.60 -14.46
N ALA A 2 -16.07 40.45 -15.38
CA ALA A 2 -17.43 40.06 -15.03
C ALA A 2 -17.46 38.62 -14.52
N VAL A 3 -18.20 38.39 -13.42
CA VAL A 3 -18.40 37.01 -12.90
C VAL A 3 -19.23 36.21 -13.93
N PRO A 4 -18.78 35.02 -14.33
CA PRO A 4 -19.54 34.17 -15.25
C PRO A 4 -20.95 33.89 -14.74
N GLU A 5 -21.90 33.80 -15.65
CA GLU A 5 -23.33 33.55 -15.32
C GLU A 5 -23.52 32.27 -14.49
N PHE A 6 -22.76 31.22 -14.82
CA PHE A 6 -22.76 29.98 -14.04
C PHE A 6 -22.43 30.23 -12.56
N LEU A 7 -21.36 30.97 -12.26
CA LEU A 7 -20.96 31.24 -10.88
C LEU A 7 -22.00 32.10 -10.12
N LYS A 8 -22.70 33.01 -10.83
CA LYS A 8 -23.83 33.75 -10.23
C LYS A 8 -24.99 32.82 -9.89
N LYS A 9 -25.25 31.83 -10.73
CA LYS A 9 -26.32 30.84 -10.53
C LYS A 9 -25.97 29.86 -9.40
N VAL A 10 -24.71 29.48 -9.28
CA VAL A 10 -24.21 28.57 -8.23
C VAL A 10 -24.28 29.24 -6.86
N GLY A 11 -23.90 30.51 -6.77
CA GLY A 11 -23.80 31.23 -5.48
C GLY A 11 -22.78 30.55 -4.56
N ASP A 12 -23.16 30.38 -3.29
CA ASP A 12 -22.32 29.77 -2.26
C ASP A 12 -22.43 28.22 -2.19
N ARG A 13 -23.14 27.61 -3.14
CA ARG A 13 -23.30 26.15 -3.17
C ARG A 13 -21.98 25.48 -3.54
N PRO A 14 -21.56 24.38 -2.87
CA PRO A 14 -20.36 23.64 -3.24
C PRO A 14 -20.50 23.01 -4.63
N LEU A 15 -19.42 22.98 -5.40
CA LEU A 15 -19.41 22.33 -6.72
C LEU A 15 -19.46 20.80 -6.62
N TYR A 16 -19.01 20.23 -5.49
CA TYR A 16 -19.11 18.81 -5.16
C TYR A 16 -19.76 18.65 -3.79
N LYS A 17 -20.58 17.64 -3.62
CA LYS A 17 -21.15 17.25 -2.32
C LYS A 17 -21.22 15.73 -2.21
N GLU A 18 -21.28 15.26 -0.98
CA GLU A 18 -21.55 13.85 -0.66
C GLU A 18 -22.87 13.77 0.09
N GLU A 19 -23.69 12.76 -0.26
CA GLU A 19 -24.98 12.51 0.39
C GLU A 19 -25.25 11.00 0.43
N GLY A 20 -25.29 10.43 1.63
CA GLY A 20 -25.36 8.97 1.81
C GLY A 20 -24.12 8.27 1.23
N LYS A 21 -24.33 7.39 0.27
CA LYS A 21 -23.28 6.65 -0.43
C LYS A 21 -22.80 7.30 -1.72
N ASP A 22 -23.49 8.34 -2.17
CA ASP A 22 -23.25 8.95 -3.48
C ASP A 22 -22.42 10.24 -3.36
N ALA A 23 -21.54 10.44 -4.33
CA ALA A 23 -20.89 11.71 -4.59
C ALA A 23 -21.59 12.42 -5.75
N TYR A 24 -21.76 13.72 -5.64
CA TYR A 24 -22.43 14.55 -6.62
C TYR A 24 -21.49 15.65 -7.11
N TYR A 25 -21.60 16.00 -8.37
CA TYR A 25 -21.00 17.17 -8.96
C TYR A 25 -22.07 18.11 -9.48
N MET A 26 -21.78 19.41 -9.54
CA MET A 26 -22.69 20.41 -10.10
C MET A 26 -22.52 20.49 -11.61
N THR A 27 -23.60 20.26 -12.34
CA THR A 27 -23.64 20.42 -13.79
C THR A 27 -23.60 21.90 -14.19
N VAL A 28 -23.35 22.17 -15.46
CA VAL A 28 -23.37 23.54 -16.02
C VAL A 28 -24.72 24.24 -15.87
N ASP A 29 -25.80 23.48 -15.70
CA ASP A 29 -27.14 23.99 -15.45
C ASP A 29 -27.40 24.38 -14.00
N GLY A 30 -26.42 24.12 -13.12
CA GLY A 30 -26.49 24.42 -11.68
C GLY A 30 -27.29 23.41 -10.86
N GLU A 31 -27.53 22.21 -11.42
CA GLU A 31 -28.16 21.07 -10.76
C GLU A 31 -27.08 20.06 -10.33
N TYR A 32 -27.38 19.24 -9.32
CA TYR A 32 -26.48 18.18 -8.91
C TYR A 32 -26.76 16.88 -9.66
N ALA A 33 -25.70 16.27 -10.19
CA ALA A 33 -25.74 14.94 -10.78
C ALA A 33 -24.78 14.00 -10.02
N VAL A 34 -25.11 12.72 -9.96
CA VAL A 34 -24.24 11.70 -9.38
C VAL A 34 -22.96 11.60 -10.20
N VAL A 35 -21.80 11.53 -9.52
CA VAL A 35 -20.52 11.31 -10.18
C VAL A 35 -20.55 9.93 -10.85
N PRO A 36 -20.39 9.85 -12.18
CA PRO A 36 -20.44 8.56 -12.86
C PRO A 36 -19.17 7.75 -12.52
N ILE A 37 -19.37 6.52 -12.08
CA ILE A 37 -18.30 5.55 -11.88
C ILE A 37 -18.32 4.62 -13.08
N ALA A 38 -17.16 4.42 -13.74
CA ALA A 38 -17.06 3.51 -14.86
C ALA A 38 -17.31 2.07 -14.40
N GLU A 39 -17.93 1.25 -15.25
CA GLU A 39 -18.18 -0.15 -14.95
C GLU A 39 -16.86 -0.88 -14.65
N GLY A 40 -16.80 -1.60 -13.53
CA GLY A 40 -15.60 -2.29 -13.05
C GLY A 40 -14.54 -1.40 -12.43
N ALA A 41 -14.77 -0.09 -12.32
CA ALA A 41 -13.91 0.81 -11.55
C ALA A 41 -14.32 0.80 -10.07
N TRP A 42 -13.32 0.81 -9.20
CA TRP A 42 -13.49 0.83 -7.76
C TRP A 42 -12.64 1.95 -7.17
N MET A 43 -13.27 2.83 -6.40
CA MET A 43 -12.54 3.80 -5.59
C MET A 43 -12.81 3.48 -4.12
N LEU A 44 -11.74 3.39 -3.35
CA LEU A 44 -11.85 3.08 -1.92
C LEU A 44 -12.64 4.19 -1.18
N ALA A 45 -12.53 5.43 -1.64
CA ALA A 45 -13.32 6.54 -1.13
C ALA A 45 -14.83 6.28 -1.22
N ASP A 46 -15.32 5.63 -2.30
CA ASP A 46 -16.74 5.29 -2.47
C ASP A 46 -17.15 4.16 -1.52
N ILE A 47 -16.27 3.17 -1.32
CA ILE A 47 -16.49 2.10 -0.34
C ILE A 47 -16.58 2.67 1.08
N LYS A 48 -15.71 3.59 1.44
CA LYS A 48 -15.65 4.22 2.78
C LYS A 48 -16.90 5.05 3.08
N ARG A 49 -17.54 5.56 2.04
CA ARG A 49 -18.74 6.40 2.19
C ARG A 49 -19.92 5.57 2.68
N GLY A 50 -20.29 5.78 3.94
CA GLY A 50 -21.41 5.11 4.58
C GLY A 50 -21.17 3.66 5.00
N ASN A 51 -19.91 3.20 5.01
CA ASN A 51 -19.52 1.91 5.57
C ASN A 51 -18.48 2.08 6.68
N GLU A 52 -18.50 1.16 7.63
CA GLU A 52 -17.51 1.06 8.68
C GLU A 52 -16.42 0.06 8.30
N PRO A 53 -15.16 0.25 8.70
CA PRO A 53 -14.11 -0.70 8.43
C PRO A 53 -14.32 -2.01 9.22
N VAL A 54 -13.94 -3.11 8.64
CA VAL A 54 -13.92 -4.45 9.29
C VAL A 54 -12.97 -4.49 10.48
N ALA A 55 -11.88 -3.74 10.38
CA ALA A 55 -10.90 -3.47 11.43
C ALA A 55 -10.18 -2.17 11.11
N SER A 56 -9.79 -1.42 12.14
CA SER A 56 -9.07 -0.15 11.98
C SER A 56 -8.20 0.14 13.19
N ASN A 57 -7.10 0.84 12.95
CA ASN A 57 -6.28 1.51 13.97
C ASN A 57 -5.78 2.85 13.42
N LYS A 58 -4.82 3.48 14.07
CA LYS A 58 -4.32 4.81 13.65
C LYS A 58 -3.54 4.78 12.33
N GLY A 59 -2.99 3.64 11.93
CA GLY A 59 -2.09 3.52 10.78
C GLY A 59 -2.72 2.86 9.56
N ALA A 60 -3.74 2.00 9.74
CA ALA A 60 -4.32 1.25 8.65
C ALA A 60 -5.76 0.79 8.95
N SER A 61 -6.50 0.45 7.90
CA SER A 61 -7.88 -0.05 7.99
C SER A 61 -8.10 -1.20 7.02
N ILE A 62 -9.00 -2.11 7.37
CA ILE A 62 -9.47 -3.19 6.51
C ILE A 62 -10.91 -2.91 6.13
N TRP A 63 -11.19 -2.86 4.84
CA TRP A 63 -12.50 -2.57 4.25
C TRP A 63 -13.07 -3.79 3.55
N ASP A 64 -14.38 -3.96 3.58
CA ASP A 64 -15.07 -4.96 2.78
C ASP A 64 -15.39 -4.38 1.39
N LEU A 65 -14.80 -4.97 0.34
CA LEU A 65 -15.05 -4.59 -1.05
C LEU A 65 -16.26 -5.32 -1.65
N GLY A 66 -16.89 -6.23 -0.90
CA GLY A 66 -17.90 -7.15 -1.40
C GLY A 66 -17.32 -8.47 -1.93
N ASP A 67 -18.18 -9.41 -2.28
CA ASP A 67 -17.85 -10.73 -2.85
C ASP A 67 -16.83 -11.56 -2.04
N GLY A 68 -16.64 -11.21 -0.76
CA GLY A 68 -15.66 -11.85 0.13
C GLY A 68 -14.23 -11.36 -0.08
N VAL A 69 -14.05 -10.18 -0.66
CA VAL A 69 -12.75 -9.52 -0.86
C VAL A 69 -12.58 -8.42 0.17
N ALA A 70 -11.48 -8.45 0.90
CA ALA A 70 -11.08 -7.38 1.81
C ALA A 70 -10.00 -6.49 1.17
N CYS A 71 -9.96 -5.20 1.55
CA CYS A 71 -8.90 -4.27 1.19
C CYS A 71 -8.20 -3.78 2.45
N LEU A 72 -6.88 -3.96 2.52
CA LEU A 72 -6.04 -3.31 3.52
C LEU A 72 -5.55 -1.98 2.96
N GLU A 73 -5.97 -0.89 3.59
CA GLU A 73 -5.56 0.48 3.33
C GLU A 73 -4.56 0.93 4.39
N ILE A 74 -3.38 1.41 3.98
CA ILE A 74 -2.47 2.14 4.85
C ILE A 74 -2.79 3.62 4.70
N HIS A 75 -2.92 4.35 5.82
CA HIS A 75 -3.29 5.77 5.83
C HIS A 75 -2.46 6.63 6.81
N THR A 76 -1.26 6.18 7.15
CA THR A 76 -0.25 7.00 7.82
C THR A 76 0.25 8.11 6.91
N LYS A 77 0.99 9.08 7.44
CA LYS A 77 1.63 10.10 6.60
C LYS A 77 2.56 9.44 5.58
N MET A 78 2.33 9.70 4.27
CA MET A 78 3.01 9.08 3.14
C MET A 78 2.90 7.54 3.14
N ASN A 79 1.92 7.00 3.82
CA ASN A 79 1.71 5.55 3.99
C ASN A 79 2.96 4.83 4.54
N SER A 80 3.70 5.51 5.43
CA SER A 80 4.87 4.93 6.10
C SER A 80 4.45 3.78 7.03
N ILE A 81 5.30 2.77 7.13
CA ILE A 81 5.05 1.59 7.94
C ILE A 81 5.55 1.85 9.37
N ASP A 82 4.62 1.87 10.30
CA ASP A 82 4.85 1.91 11.74
C ASP A 82 4.28 0.65 12.43
N GLN A 83 4.29 0.64 13.76
CA GLN A 83 3.77 -0.49 14.52
C GLN A 83 2.26 -0.72 14.34
N ASP A 84 1.48 0.35 14.16
CA ASP A 84 0.04 0.25 13.88
C ASP A 84 -0.21 -0.42 12.52
N VAL A 85 0.57 -0.06 11.50
CA VAL A 85 0.51 -0.71 10.17
C VAL A 85 0.93 -2.18 10.28
N VAL A 86 2.02 -2.50 10.98
CA VAL A 86 2.46 -3.90 11.17
C VAL A 86 1.38 -4.72 11.88
N ALA A 87 0.75 -4.18 12.93
CA ALA A 87 -0.35 -4.85 13.61
C ALA A 87 -1.53 -5.12 12.67
N MET A 88 -1.87 -4.18 11.79
CA MET A 88 -2.95 -4.37 10.81
C MET A 88 -2.58 -5.35 9.70
N LEU A 89 -1.32 -5.40 9.25
CA LEU A 89 -0.83 -6.46 8.34
C LEU A 89 -0.95 -7.85 8.98
N GLN A 90 -0.68 -7.97 10.29
CA GLN A 90 -0.86 -9.22 11.04
C GLN A 90 -2.34 -9.62 11.16
N GLU A 91 -3.24 -8.66 11.34
CA GLU A 91 -4.69 -8.88 11.37
C GLU A 91 -5.21 -9.27 9.98
N ALA A 92 -4.75 -8.59 8.93
CA ALA A 92 -5.08 -8.92 7.54
C ALA A 92 -4.68 -10.35 7.16
N GLY A 93 -3.60 -10.86 7.73
CA GLY A 93 -3.18 -12.26 7.55
C GLY A 93 -4.14 -13.31 8.16
N LYS A 94 -5.25 -12.89 8.76
CA LYS A 94 -6.26 -13.76 9.41
C LYS A 94 -7.69 -13.46 8.95
N ILE A 95 -7.87 -12.75 7.84
CA ILE A 95 -9.18 -12.30 7.38
C ILE A 95 -10.11 -13.46 6.98
N ASP A 96 -9.57 -14.63 6.66
CA ASP A 96 -10.31 -15.87 6.43
C ASP A 96 -11.20 -16.22 7.62
N LYS A 97 -10.74 -15.95 8.84
CA LYS A 97 -11.52 -16.14 10.07
C LYS A 97 -12.71 -15.20 10.19
N LYS A 98 -12.72 -14.12 9.42
CA LYS A 98 -13.83 -13.16 9.30
C LYS A 98 -14.71 -13.41 8.08
N GLY A 99 -14.46 -14.52 7.35
CA GLY A 99 -15.24 -14.93 6.18
C GLY A 99 -14.78 -14.42 4.84
N PHE A 100 -13.65 -13.70 4.78
CA PHE A 100 -13.09 -13.22 3.52
C PHE A 100 -12.30 -14.32 2.80
N LYS A 101 -12.29 -14.26 1.48
CA LYS A 101 -11.66 -15.24 0.58
C LYS A 101 -10.42 -14.71 -0.12
N ALA A 102 -10.23 -13.40 -0.13
CA ALA A 102 -9.09 -12.72 -0.77
C ALA A 102 -8.78 -11.40 -0.06
N LEU A 103 -7.53 -10.96 -0.18
CA LEU A 103 -7.05 -9.67 0.30
C LEU A 103 -6.43 -8.87 -0.85
N VAL A 104 -6.81 -7.63 -0.97
CA VAL A 104 -6.09 -6.62 -1.75
C VAL A 104 -5.37 -5.69 -0.78
N ILE A 105 -4.13 -5.33 -1.06
CA ILE A 105 -3.41 -4.28 -0.35
C ILE A 105 -3.27 -3.11 -1.31
N GLY A 106 -3.91 -1.99 -0.99
CA GLY A 106 -3.96 -0.82 -1.85
C GLY A 106 -4.58 0.39 -1.14
N ASN A 107 -4.52 1.55 -1.78
CA ASN A 107 -5.12 2.80 -1.29
C ASN A 107 -5.34 3.76 -2.45
N ASP A 108 -6.11 4.84 -2.20
CA ASP A 108 -6.38 5.91 -3.16
C ASP A 108 -5.39 7.09 -3.00
N SER A 109 -4.29 6.91 -2.27
CA SER A 109 -3.28 7.95 -2.06
C SER A 109 -2.30 8.03 -3.23
N ASP A 110 -1.55 9.15 -3.33
CA ASP A 110 -0.51 9.37 -4.35
C ASP A 110 0.62 8.32 -4.29
N ASN A 111 0.82 7.69 -3.13
CA ASN A 111 1.85 6.68 -2.94
C ASN A 111 1.27 5.44 -2.27
N PHE A 112 1.74 4.28 -2.69
CA PHE A 112 1.41 3.01 -2.05
C PHE A 112 1.98 2.94 -0.62
N SER A 113 3.30 3.12 -0.48
CA SER A 113 4.01 3.26 0.79
C SER A 113 5.47 3.65 0.56
N VAL A 114 5.97 4.59 1.33
CA VAL A 114 7.39 4.98 1.30
C VAL A 114 8.27 4.12 2.23
N GLY A 115 7.73 3.05 2.81
CA GLY A 115 8.45 2.15 3.71
C GLY A 115 8.45 2.59 5.17
N ALA A 116 9.39 2.03 5.94
CA ALA A 116 9.47 2.26 7.38
C ALA A 116 9.88 3.70 7.72
N ASN A 117 9.45 4.17 8.90
CA ASN A 117 9.88 5.46 9.43
C ASN A 117 11.34 5.39 9.93
N VAL A 118 12.27 5.72 9.04
CA VAL A 118 13.72 5.69 9.32
C VAL A 118 14.11 6.60 10.49
N GLY A 119 13.39 7.71 10.69
CA GLY A 119 13.64 8.63 11.81
C GLY A 119 13.44 7.97 13.17
N LEU A 120 12.42 7.14 13.32
CA LEU A 120 12.20 6.36 14.56
C LEU A 120 13.29 5.31 14.77
N ALA A 121 13.71 4.63 13.71
CA ALA A 121 14.79 3.65 13.78
C ALA A 121 16.12 4.32 14.18
N LEU A 122 16.43 5.49 13.61
CA LEU A 122 17.60 6.28 13.96
C LEU A 122 17.58 6.73 15.43
N PHE A 123 16.42 7.22 15.90
CA PHE A 123 16.24 7.60 17.30
C PHE A 123 16.49 6.40 18.24
N ALA A 124 15.90 5.26 17.95
CA ALA A 124 16.06 4.04 18.74
C ALA A 124 17.54 3.56 18.74
N ALA A 125 18.22 3.64 17.59
CA ALA A 125 19.65 3.30 17.49
C ALA A 125 20.54 4.24 18.31
N ASN A 126 20.31 5.57 18.23
CA ASN A 126 21.04 6.55 19.05
C ASN A 126 20.80 6.37 20.56
N ALA A 127 19.62 5.89 20.93
CA ALA A 127 19.28 5.58 22.32
C ALA A 127 19.72 4.15 22.74
N ALA A 128 20.44 3.42 21.87
CA ALA A 128 20.85 2.04 22.07
C ALA A 128 19.69 1.08 22.40
N MET A 129 18.50 1.35 21.87
CA MET A 129 17.28 0.56 22.08
C MET A 129 17.24 -0.64 21.11
N TRP A 130 18.30 -1.42 21.04
CA TRP A 130 18.46 -2.54 20.10
C TRP A 130 17.32 -3.56 20.14
N PRO A 131 16.81 -3.98 21.35
CA PRO A 131 15.69 -4.90 21.41
C PRO A 131 14.39 -4.35 20.76
N VAL A 132 14.17 -3.04 20.78
CA VAL A 132 13.00 -2.41 20.14
C VAL A 132 13.14 -2.50 18.64
N ILE A 133 14.32 -2.25 18.09
CA ILE A 133 14.60 -2.38 16.65
C ILE A 133 14.42 -3.84 16.22
N GLU A 134 15.04 -4.78 16.94
CA GLU A 134 14.95 -6.21 16.65
C GLU A 134 13.50 -6.71 16.65
N ASN A 135 12.72 -6.34 17.65
CA ASN A 135 11.31 -6.71 17.75
C ASN A 135 10.51 -6.13 16.58
N SER A 136 10.70 -4.84 16.25
CA SER A 136 9.99 -4.19 15.14
C SER A 136 10.27 -4.87 13.79
N ILE A 137 11.53 -5.22 13.54
CA ILE A 137 11.92 -5.94 12.32
C ILE A 137 11.32 -7.35 12.31
N SER A 138 11.41 -8.07 13.42
CA SER A 138 10.87 -9.42 13.56
C SER A 138 9.35 -9.45 13.37
N GLU A 139 8.63 -8.48 13.95
CA GLU A 139 7.18 -8.36 13.79
C GLU A 139 6.79 -8.05 12.33
N GLY A 140 7.52 -7.15 11.65
CA GLY A 140 7.32 -6.86 10.25
C GLY A 140 7.57 -8.08 9.35
N GLN A 141 8.69 -8.79 9.56
CA GLN A 141 8.97 -10.04 8.85
C GLN A 141 7.87 -11.08 9.05
N ASN A 142 7.44 -11.28 10.29
CA ASN A 142 6.38 -12.23 10.61
C ASN A 142 5.04 -11.85 9.98
N ALA A 143 4.71 -10.55 9.92
CA ALA A 143 3.50 -10.06 9.26
C ALA A 143 3.52 -10.39 7.76
N LEU A 144 4.62 -10.06 7.07
CA LEU A 144 4.75 -10.35 5.64
C LEU A 144 4.80 -11.84 5.33
N MET A 145 5.44 -12.65 6.18
CA MET A 145 5.43 -14.12 6.03
C MET A 145 4.02 -14.70 6.20
N LYS A 146 3.22 -14.18 7.11
CA LYS A 146 1.81 -14.59 7.26
C LYS A 146 0.99 -14.27 6.01
N LEU A 147 1.18 -13.08 5.42
CA LEU A 147 0.51 -12.70 4.17
C LEU A 147 0.97 -13.55 3.00
N LYS A 148 2.26 -13.79 2.88
CA LYS A 148 2.83 -14.60 1.78
C LYS A 148 2.31 -16.03 1.78
N TYR A 149 2.11 -16.62 2.94
CA TYR A 149 1.65 -18.01 3.12
C TYR A 149 0.21 -18.08 3.63
N ALA A 150 -0.57 -17.01 3.44
CA ALA A 150 -1.99 -17.01 3.78
C ALA A 150 -2.74 -18.10 2.98
N PRO A 151 -3.79 -18.72 3.56
CA PRO A 151 -4.59 -19.74 2.86
C PRO A 151 -5.54 -19.13 1.80
N PHE A 152 -5.40 -17.86 1.50
CA PHE A 152 -6.17 -17.09 0.52
C PHE A 152 -5.22 -16.22 -0.32
N PRO A 153 -5.61 -15.82 -1.55
CA PRO A 153 -4.80 -14.95 -2.37
C PRO A 153 -4.66 -13.55 -1.74
N VAL A 154 -3.42 -13.06 -1.74
CA VAL A 154 -3.06 -11.70 -1.34
C VAL A 154 -2.52 -10.98 -2.58
N LEU A 155 -3.16 -9.90 -2.98
CA LEU A 155 -2.77 -9.09 -4.13
C LEU A 155 -2.29 -7.73 -3.64
N ALA A 156 -1.25 -7.19 -4.26
CA ALA A 156 -0.84 -5.81 -4.06
C ALA A 156 -1.23 -4.96 -5.28
N ALA A 157 -1.82 -3.81 -5.04
CA ALA A 157 -2.21 -2.84 -6.06
C ALA A 157 -1.44 -1.52 -5.85
N PRO A 158 -0.10 -1.49 -6.09
CA PRO A 158 0.70 -0.31 -5.88
C PRO A 158 0.43 0.75 -6.95
N ALA A 159 0.34 2.02 -6.50
CA ALA A 159 0.35 3.21 -7.32
C ALA A 159 1.37 4.20 -6.73
N GLY A 160 2.03 5.00 -7.59
CA GLY A 160 3.08 5.91 -7.16
C GLY A 160 4.26 5.17 -6.50
N MET A 161 4.76 5.66 -5.39
CA MET A 161 5.94 5.10 -4.73
C MET A 161 5.59 3.88 -3.86
N ALA A 162 6.31 2.78 -4.07
CA ALA A 162 6.35 1.60 -3.21
C ALA A 162 7.81 1.32 -2.85
N LEU A 163 8.32 2.00 -1.83
CA LEU A 163 9.75 2.05 -1.51
C LEU A 163 10.06 1.28 -0.23
N GLY A 164 11.24 0.67 -0.19
CA GLY A 164 11.71 -0.03 1.00
C GLY A 164 10.71 -1.06 1.50
N GLY A 165 10.27 -0.94 2.74
CA GLY A 165 9.23 -1.80 3.32
C GLY A 165 7.93 -1.85 2.51
N GLY A 166 7.56 -0.77 1.79
CA GLY A 166 6.44 -0.76 0.84
C GLY A 166 6.69 -1.71 -0.34
N CYS A 167 7.89 -1.72 -0.88
CA CYS A 167 8.30 -2.69 -1.90
C CYS A 167 8.33 -4.12 -1.32
N GLU A 168 8.72 -4.30 -0.07
CA GLU A 168 8.71 -5.61 0.59
C GLU A 168 7.29 -6.17 0.76
N ILE A 169 6.28 -5.32 1.03
CA ILE A 169 4.86 -5.71 0.99
C ILE A 169 4.48 -6.22 -0.42
N VAL A 170 4.85 -5.49 -1.46
CA VAL A 170 4.59 -5.90 -2.86
C VAL A 170 5.26 -7.23 -3.17
N LEU A 171 6.50 -7.43 -2.73
CA LEU A 171 7.25 -8.69 -2.92
C LEU A 171 6.64 -9.87 -2.16
N ALA A 172 5.96 -9.64 -1.05
CA ALA A 172 5.27 -10.68 -0.28
C ALA A 172 3.92 -11.10 -0.88
N ALA A 173 3.32 -10.29 -1.76
CA ALA A 173 2.05 -10.60 -2.38
C ALA A 173 2.15 -11.75 -3.38
N ALA A 174 1.08 -12.53 -3.51
CA ALA A 174 0.96 -13.63 -4.48
C ALA A 174 0.84 -13.12 -5.92
N ALA A 175 0.20 -11.96 -6.12
CA ALA A 175 0.10 -11.28 -7.40
C ALA A 175 0.17 -9.76 -7.20
N VAL A 176 0.57 -9.04 -8.26
CA VAL A 176 0.73 -7.60 -8.24
C VAL A 176 0.02 -7.01 -9.46
N GLN A 177 -0.87 -6.07 -9.23
CA GLN A 177 -1.46 -5.22 -10.26
C GLN A 177 -0.96 -3.80 -10.03
N ALA A 178 0.15 -3.45 -10.65
CA ALA A 178 0.75 -2.13 -10.53
C ALA A 178 0.07 -1.11 -11.44
N HIS A 179 -0.09 0.10 -10.97
CA HIS A 179 -0.41 1.25 -11.81
C HIS A 179 0.74 1.53 -12.79
N ALA A 180 0.43 2.12 -13.95
CA ALA A 180 1.43 2.39 -14.99
C ALA A 180 2.56 3.33 -14.52
N GLU A 181 2.27 4.22 -13.58
CA GLU A 181 3.23 5.16 -12.99
C GLU A 181 3.62 4.75 -11.56
N SER A 182 4.08 3.50 -11.40
CA SER A 182 4.58 3.02 -10.11
C SER A 182 6.11 3.02 -10.10
N TYR A 183 6.68 3.49 -8.97
CA TYR A 183 8.11 3.45 -8.70
C TYR A 183 8.38 2.53 -7.53
N MET A 184 8.99 1.38 -7.79
CA MET A 184 9.19 0.34 -6.78
C MET A 184 10.67 0.01 -6.61
N GLY A 185 11.13 -0.11 -5.38
CA GLY A 185 12.53 -0.48 -5.12
C GLY A 185 12.87 -0.61 -3.65
N LEU A 186 13.93 -1.38 -3.40
CA LEU A 186 14.57 -1.49 -2.10
C LEU A 186 15.62 -0.38 -2.00
N VAL A 187 15.28 0.71 -1.34
CA VAL A 187 16.06 1.96 -1.31
C VAL A 187 16.83 2.16 0.01
N GLU A 188 16.81 1.19 0.88
CA GLU A 188 17.32 1.26 2.25
C GLU A 188 18.80 1.60 2.31
N VAL A 189 19.62 1.11 1.37
CA VAL A 189 21.06 1.40 1.31
C VAL A 189 21.32 2.91 1.11
N GLY A 190 20.41 3.61 0.41
CA GLY A 190 20.48 5.05 0.24
C GLY A 190 20.40 5.86 1.55
N VAL A 191 19.88 5.27 2.62
CA VAL A 191 19.77 5.86 3.94
C VAL A 191 20.62 5.12 5.00
N GLY A 192 21.55 4.26 4.57
CA GLY A 192 22.56 3.64 5.43
C GLY A 192 22.10 2.37 6.14
N VAL A 193 20.99 1.75 5.73
CA VAL A 193 20.49 0.48 6.26
C VAL A 193 20.26 -0.54 5.15
N ILE A 194 19.85 -1.75 5.48
CA ILE A 194 19.51 -2.79 4.50
C ILE A 194 18.03 -3.16 4.60
N PRO A 195 17.41 -3.74 3.55
CA PRO A 195 16.03 -4.19 3.59
C PRO A 195 15.79 -5.16 4.76
N GLY A 196 14.87 -4.82 5.66
CA GLY A 196 14.66 -5.51 6.92
C GLY A 196 13.49 -6.48 6.95
N PHE A 197 12.49 -6.33 6.08
CA PHE A 197 11.26 -7.15 6.12
C PHE A 197 11.28 -8.34 5.16
N GLY A 198 12.44 -8.65 4.56
CA GLY A 198 12.63 -9.84 3.74
C GLY A 198 12.89 -9.59 2.26
N GLY A 199 12.99 -8.33 1.82
CA GLY A 199 13.18 -7.96 0.43
C GLY A 199 14.42 -8.59 -0.22
N CYS A 200 15.55 -8.63 0.49
CA CYS A 200 16.76 -9.31 0.01
C CYS A 200 16.48 -10.77 -0.37
N LYS A 201 15.84 -11.51 0.53
CA LYS A 201 15.47 -12.91 0.31
C LYS A 201 14.50 -13.05 -0.88
N GLU A 202 13.48 -12.20 -0.95
CA GLU A 202 12.46 -12.29 -2.00
C GLU A 202 13.05 -12.01 -3.39
N LEU A 203 13.92 -11.02 -3.53
CA LEU A 203 14.60 -10.77 -4.81
C LEU A 203 15.50 -11.92 -5.22
N VAL A 204 16.25 -12.52 -4.28
CA VAL A 204 17.07 -13.71 -4.57
C VAL A 204 16.20 -14.87 -5.04
N ILE A 205 15.12 -15.19 -4.32
CA ILE A 205 14.19 -16.26 -4.70
C ILE A 205 13.66 -16.03 -6.14
N ARG A 206 13.16 -14.82 -6.44
CA ARG A 206 12.62 -14.47 -7.76
C ARG A 206 13.68 -14.57 -8.86
N ALA A 207 14.88 -14.05 -8.61
CA ALA A 207 15.99 -14.13 -9.55
C ALA A 207 16.42 -15.60 -9.82
N MET A 208 16.45 -16.42 -8.77
CA MET A 208 16.81 -17.84 -8.90
C MET A 208 15.71 -18.67 -9.60
N MET A 209 14.44 -18.33 -9.44
CA MET A 209 13.31 -18.98 -10.10
C MET A 209 13.15 -18.58 -11.58
N ASN A 210 13.82 -17.55 -12.05
CA ASN A 210 13.75 -17.13 -13.45
C ASN A 210 14.42 -18.17 -14.36
N LYS A 211 13.62 -18.94 -15.09
CA LYS A 211 14.08 -20.00 -16.02
C LYS A 211 14.92 -19.49 -17.18
N LYS A 212 14.83 -18.20 -17.51
CA LYS A 212 15.57 -17.56 -18.61
C LYS A 212 16.93 -16.98 -18.17
N ARG A 213 17.27 -17.06 -16.88
CA ARG A 213 18.53 -16.54 -16.37
C ARG A 213 19.74 -17.33 -16.92
N PRO A 214 20.93 -16.71 -17.01
CA PRO A 214 22.18 -17.42 -17.28
C PRO A 214 22.44 -18.53 -16.27
N GLY A 215 23.20 -19.56 -16.67
CA GLY A 215 23.53 -20.70 -15.80
C GLY A 215 24.26 -20.27 -14.52
N GLY A 216 24.09 -21.07 -13.47
CA GLY A 216 24.71 -20.84 -12.16
C GLY A 216 23.96 -19.83 -11.29
N ALA A 217 24.44 -19.66 -10.05
CA ALA A 217 23.84 -18.75 -9.06
C ALA A 217 24.39 -17.32 -9.14
N MET A 218 25.68 -17.15 -9.43
CA MET A 218 26.37 -15.86 -9.35
C MET A 218 25.76 -14.76 -10.25
N PRO A 219 25.37 -15.01 -11.51
CA PRO A 219 24.73 -13.96 -12.30
C PRO A 219 23.44 -13.43 -11.69
N ALA A 220 22.64 -14.30 -11.08
CA ALA A 220 21.41 -13.90 -10.40
C ALA A 220 21.69 -13.10 -9.13
N LEU A 221 22.65 -13.55 -8.31
CA LEU A 221 23.04 -12.86 -7.09
C LEU A 221 23.68 -11.49 -7.37
N SER A 222 24.52 -11.37 -8.40
CA SER A 222 25.13 -10.09 -8.79
C SER A 222 24.06 -9.05 -9.17
N GLY A 223 23.05 -9.45 -9.95
CA GLY A 223 21.96 -8.55 -10.33
C GLY A 223 21.10 -8.12 -9.13
N VAL A 224 20.84 -9.03 -8.20
CA VAL A 224 20.12 -8.68 -6.96
C VAL A 224 20.95 -7.75 -6.08
N PHE A 225 22.24 -8.02 -5.94
CA PHE A 225 23.16 -7.16 -5.20
C PHE A 225 23.22 -5.75 -5.80
N GLU A 226 23.33 -5.65 -7.12
CA GLU A 226 23.31 -4.36 -7.82
C GLU A 226 22.01 -3.59 -7.59
N ALA A 227 20.85 -4.28 -7.73
CA ALA A 227 19.54 -3.66 -7.52
C ALA A 227 19.40 -3.07 -6.11
N ILE A 228 19.88 -3.78 -5.07
CA ILE A 228 19.80 -3.34 -3.68
C ILE A 228 20.85 -2.25 -3.40
N SER A 229 22.11 -2.45 -3.82
CA SER A 229 23.21 -1.56 -3.48
C SER A 229 23.12 -0.18 -4.16
N THR A 230 22.45 -0.09 -5.30
CA THR A 230 22.23 1.18 -5.98
C THR A 230 21.08 1.99 -5.39
N ALA A 231 20.26 1.39 -4.53
CA ALA A 231 19.11 2.02 -3.87
C ALA A 231 18.17 2.75 -4.86
N LYS A 232 17.97 2.20 -6.04
CA LYS A 232 17.12 2.79 -7.08
C LYS A 232 15.73 2.18 -7.08
N ALA A 233 14.72 3.03 -7.28
CA ALA A 233 13.37 2.64 -7.66
C ALA A 233 13.20 2.83 -9.18
N ALA A 234 12.44 1.94 -9.82
CA ALA A 234 12.11 1.96 -11.23
C ALA A 234 10.64 1.60 -11.45
#